data_39e1d9442bff8e975c99d0fc4384666f
#
_entry.id   39e1d9442bff8e975c99d0fc4384666f
#
_cell.length_a   1.000
_cell.length_b   1.000
_cell.length_c   1.000
_cell.angle_alpha   90.00
_cell.angle_beta   90.00
_cell.angle_gamma   90.00
#
_symmetry.space_group_name_H-M   'P 1'
#
loop_
_entity.id
_entity.type
_entity.pdbx_description
1 polymer ?
#
loop_
_entity_poly.entity_id
_entity_poly.type
_entity_poly.pdbx_seq_one_letter_code
_entity_poly.pdbx_strand_id
1 'polypeptide(L)'
;SMGESECEGRDRMMRLYNFAKENIPGFENAAMLGAAEQMGIRQTRMLQGEYVVTKDDVKSRRHFETSVCRGRDYYTPYGALLPKAIDNLIVAGRHYSVESDAQKMSREIPPCQAQGEAAGIAVALALNSDQALREVDYKAIQKQMRAQGADPGDEPSANALCENNIAAE
;
A
#
# COMPACT_ATOMS: atom_id res chain seq x y z
N SER A 1 22.96 3.87 4.54
CA SER A 1 22.73 4.25 3.13
C SER A 1 22.19 3.07 2.33
N MET A 2 21.72 3.29 1.09
CA MET A 2 21.30 2.20 0.21
C MET A 2 22.45 1.24 -0.09
N GLY A 3 23.67 1.76 -0.29
CA GLY A 3 24.87 0.93 -0.54
C GLY A 3 25.24 0.03 0.64
N GLU A 4 25.15 0.52 1.86
CA GLU A 4 25.39 -0.30 3.06
C GLU A 4 24.37 -1.42 3.17
N SER A 5 23.08 -1.11 2.90
CA SER A 5 22.02 -2.13 2.91
C SER A 5 22.23 -3.20 1.83
N GLU A 6 22.75 -2.81 0.65
CA GLU A 6 23.08 -3.74 -0.43
C GLU A 6 24.23 -4.68 -0.01
N CYS A 7 25.30 -4.14 0.59
CA CYS A 7 26.41 -4.92 1.09
C CYS A 7 25.97 -5.89 2.19
N GLU A 8 25.20 -5.41 3.16
CA GLU A 8 24.66 -6.24 4.24
C GLU A 8 23.73 -7.34 3.71
N GLY A 9 22.89 -7.03 2.72
CA GLY A 9 22.01 -8.00 2.08
C GLY A 9 22.78 -9.14 1.41
N ARG A 10 23.85 -8.82 0.70
CA ARG A 10 24.73 -9.82 0.07
C ARG A 10 25.46 -10.67 1.09
N ASP A 11 25.96 -10.07 2.17
CA ASP A 11 26.62 -10.80 3.25
C ASP A 11 25.64 -11.77 3.96
N ARG A 12 24.42 -11.33 4.25
CA ARG A 12 23.36 -12.19 4.81
C ARG A 12 23.02 -13.35 3.87
N MET A 13 22.95 -13.11 2.58
CA MET A 13 22.69 -14.13 1.57
C MET A 13 23.79 -15.20 1.59
N MET A 14 25.07 -14.80 1.65
CA MET A 14 26.19 -15.73 1.72
C MET A 14 26.20 -16.54 3.00
N ARG A 15 25.88 -15.92 4.13
CA ARG A 15 25.73 -16.63 5.41
C ARG A 15 24.62 -17.67 5.35
N LEU A 16 23.48 -17.32 4.78
CA LEU A 16 22.36 -18.26 4.62
C LEU A 16 22.71 -19.42 3.69
N TYR A 17 23.42 -19.15 2.60
CA TYR A 17 23.91 -20.18 1.68
C TYR A 17 24.84 -21.18 2.38
N ASN A 18 25.83 -20.70 3.12
CA ASN A 18 26.77 -21.54 3.87
C ASN A 18 26.03 -22.35 4.95
N PHE A 19 25.13 -21.69 5.70
CA PHE A 19 24.29 -22.36 6.69
C PHE A 19 23.48 -23.50 6.08
N ALA A 20 22.87 -23.27 4.92
CA ALA A 20 22.06 -24.29 4.25
C ALA A 20 22.91 -25.52 3.85
N LYS A 21 24.11 -25.29 3.31
CA LYS A 21 25.02 -26.39 2.92
C LYS A 21 25.48 -27.22 4.12
N GLU A 22 25.69 -26.59 5.26
CA GLU A 22 26.23 -27.24 6.47
C GLU A 22 25.13 -27.93 7.29
N ASN A 23 23.87 -27.43 7.24
CA ASN A 23 22.87 -27.82 8.21
C ASN A 23 21.58 -28.38 7.60
N ILE A 24 21.35 -28.23 6.31
CA ILE A 24 20.10 -28.69 5.67
C ILE A 24 20.39 -29.92 4.79
N PRO A 25 19.84 -31.11 5.12
CA PRO A 25 20.01 -32.30 4.32
C PRO A 25 19.56 -32.08 2.86
N GLY A 26 20.41 -32.48 1.92
CA GLY A 26 20.19 -32.30 0.48
C GLY A 26 20.78 -31.03 -0.12
N PHE A 27 21.32 -30.10 0.73
CA PHE A 27 21.97 -28.88 0.27
C PHE A 27 23.51 -28.98 0.25
N GLU A 28 24.11 -30.11 0.61
CA GLU A 28 25.55 -30.30 0.74
C GLU A 28 26.30 -29.93 -0.55
N ASN A 29 25.70 -30.28 -1.70
CA ASN A 29 26.27 -30.01 -3.02
C ASN A 29 25.57 -28.85 -3.74
N ALA A 30 24.75 -28.05 -3.05
CA ALA A 30 24.08 -26.91 -3.65
C ALA A 30 25.09 -25.90 -4.21
N ALA A 31 24.80 -25.34 -5.38
CA ALA A 31 25.56 -24.27 -5.99
C ALA A 31 24.68 -23.03 -6.14
N MET A 32 25.22 -21.87 -5.81
CA MET A 32 24.52 -20.60 -6.05
C MET A 32 24.64 -20.25 -7.54
N LEU A 33 23.52 -20.25 -8.25
CA LEU A 33 23.49 -19.93 -9.67
C LEU A 33 23.59 -18.42 -9.96
N GLY A 34 23.17 -17.59 -8.99
CA GLY A 34 23.21 -16.15 -9.11
C GLY A 34 22.58 -15.47 -7.90
N ALA A 35 22.77 -14.17 -7.82
CA ALA A 35 22.11 -13.27 -6.89
C ALA A 35 21.36 -12.18 -7.68
N ALA A 36 20.32 -11.60 -7.09
CA ALA A 36 19.66 -10.45 -7.69
C ALA A 36 20.68 -9.31 -7.89
N GLU A 37 20.61 -8.65 -9.04
CA GLU A 37 21.52 -7.53 -9.35
C GLU A 37 21.35 -6.38 -8.38
N GLN A 38 20.12 -6.16 -7.92
CA GLN A 38 19.76 -5.11 -6.99
C GLN A 38 18.86 -5.64 -5.88
N MET A 39 19.06 -5.17 -4.66
CA MET A 39 18.21 -5.50 -3.53
C MET A 39 16.80 -4.93 -3.71
N GLY A 40 15.77 -5.74 -3.50
CA GLY A 40 14.37 -5.35 -3.54
C GLY A 40 13.95 -4.54 -2.31
N ILE A 41 14.19 -3.24 -2.30
CA ILE A 41 13.78 -2.36 -1.20
C ILE A 41 12.27 -2.14 -1.25
N ARG A 42 11.58 -2.52 -0.18
CA ARG A 42 10.11 -2.48 -0.11
C ARG A 42 9.56 -1.32 0.69
N GLN A 43 10.38 -0.69 1.51
CA GLN A 43 9.99 0.43 2.36
C GLN A 43 11.18 1.36 2.57
N THR A 44 10.97 2.67 2.38
CA THR A 44 11.95 3.72 2.69
C THR A 44 11.25 4.89 3.37
N ARG A 45 10.71 5.82 2.58
CA ARG A 45 10.00 7.01 3.04
C ARG A 45 8.52 6.85 2.74
N MET A 46 7.68 7.32 3.67
CA MET A 46 6.23 7.36 3.55
C MET A 46 5.78 8.81 3.46
N LEU A 47 4.66 9.02 2.77
CA LEU A 47 3.99 10.30 2.75
C LEU A 47 3.53 10.67 4.16
N GLN A 48 3.64 11.95 4.48
CA GLN A 48 2.92 12.60 5.59
C GLN A 48 1.63 13.19 5.02
N GLY A 49 0.57 12.40 4.99
CA GLY A 49 -0.71 12.79 4.44
C GLY A 49 -1.64 13.43 5.46
N GLU A 50 -2.79 13.91 5.01
CA GLU A 50 -3.87 14.40 5.86
C GLU A 50 -4.41 13.32 6.79
N TYR A 51 -4.41 12.09 6.32
CA TYR A 51 -4.66 10.89 7.12
C TYR A 51 -3.47 9.94 7.02
N VAL A 52 -3.10 9.32 8.14
CA VAL A 52 -2.09 8.25 8.19
C VAL A 52 -2.81 6.95 8.50
N VAL A 53 -2.83 6.02 7.56
CA VAL A 53 -3.42 4.69 7.78
C VAL A 53 -2.58 3.95 8.81
N THR A 54 -3.20 3.58 9.92
CA THR A 54 -2.54 2.94 11.05
C THR A 54 -2.56 1.42 10.93
N LYS A 55 -1.72 0.77 11.73
CA LYS A 55 -1.74 -0.69 11.88
C LYS A 55 -3.09 -1.19 12.41
N ASP A 56 -3.73 -0.42 13.30
CA ASP A 56 -5.01 -0.78 13.88
C ASP A 56 -6.15 -0.62 12.86
N ASP A 57 -6.09 0.38 11.98
CA ASP A 57 -7.04 0.50 10.86
C ASP A 57 -7.01 -0.74 9.97
N VAL A 58 -5.81 -1.24 9.64
CA VAL A 58 -5.65 -2.44 8.82
C VAL A 58 -6.14 -3.70 9.56
N LYS A 59 -5.75 -3.86 10.83
CA LYS A 59 -6.13 -5.04 11.62
C LYS A 59 -7.61 -5.13 11.91
N SER A 60 -8.25 -3.99 12.21
CA SER A 60 -9.68 -3.90 12.47
C SER A 60 -10.52 -3.85 11.19
N ARG A 61 -9.86 -3.82 10.02
CA ARG A 61 -10.53 -3.62 8.72
C ARG A 61 -11.41 -2.36 8.74
N ARG A 62 -10.90 -1.30 9.36
CA ARG A 62 -11.66 -0.06 9.51
C ARG A 62 -12.10 0.46 8.16
N HIS A 63 -13.41 0.61 8.00
CA HIS A 63 -14.02 1.20 6.84
C HIS A 63 -13.98 2.73 6.92
N PHE A 64 -13.74 3.40 5.79
CA PHE A 64 -13.76 4.86 5.67
C PHE A 64 -14.78 5.26 4.61
N GLU A 65 -15.68 6.18 4.95
CA GLU A 65 -16.60 6.78 3.97
C GLU A 65 -15.84 7.43 2.80
N THR A 66 -14.66 7.99 3.09
CA THR A 66 -13.76 8.64 2.13
C THR A 66 -12.85 7.65 1.39
N SER A 67 -13.12 6.34 1.46
CA SER A 67 -12.28 5.33 0.80
C SER A 67 -12.27 5.52 -0.70
N VAL A 68 -11.08 5.45 -1.30
CA VAL A 68 -10.86 5.49 -2.75
C VAL A 68 -10.09 4.29 -3.26
N CYS A 69 -9.83 3.33 -2.37
CA CYS A 69 -9.18 2.08 -2.73
C CYS A 69 -9.46 1.05 -1.65
N ARG A 70 -9.86 -0.14 -2.06
CA ARG A 70 -9.97 -1.32 -1.22
C ARG A 70 -8.83 -2.28 -1.50
N GLY A 71 -8.09 -2.64 -0.46
CA GLY A 71 -7.21 -3.79 -0.46
C GLY A 71 -7.96 -5.07 -0.07
N ARG A 72 -7.22 -6.16 0.13
CA ARG A 72 -7.80 -7.43 0.58
C ARG A 72 -8.50 -7.29 1.94
N ASP A 73 -7.83 -6.65 2.89
CA ASP A 73 -8.24 -6.57 4.30
C ASP A 73 -8.14 -5.14 4.86
N TYR A 74 -8.14 -4.12 4.02
CA TYR A 74 -8.01 -2.73 4.44
C TYR A 74 -8.60 -1.76 3.40
N TYR A 75 -8.79 -0.52 3.82
CA TYR A 75 -9.30 0.56 2.99
C TYR A 75 -8.34 1.75 3.02
N THR A 76 -8.23 2.47 1.92
CA THR A 76 -7.40 3.68 1.81
C THR A 76 -8.30 4.89 1.67
N PRO A 77 -8.39 5.77 2.69
CA PRO A 77 -9.13 7.01 2.58
C PRO A 77 -8.41 8.01 1.67
N TYR A 78 -9.15 8.87 1.00
CA TYR A 78 -8.62 9.88 0.06
C TYR A 78 -7.53 10.75 0.70
N GLY A 79 -7.72 11.19 1.95
CA GLY A 79 -6.73 11.97 2.69
C GLY A 79 -5.37 11.28 2.90
N ALA A 80 -5.29 9.96 2.73
CA ALA A 80 -4.01 9.26 2.79
C ALA A 80 -3.16 9.42 1.52
N LEU A 81 -3.74 9.94 0.43
CA LEU A 81 -3.05 10.26 -0.81
C LEU A 81 -2.64 11.73 -0.90
N LEU A 82 -3.15 12.59 -0.02
CA LEU A 82 -2.93 14.04 -0.02
C LEU A 82 -1.84 14.43 0.97
N PRO A 83 -0.74 15.07 0.52
CA PRO A 83 0.29 15.61 1.41
C PRO A 83 -0.28 16.66 2.37
N LYS A 84 0.12 16.60 3.64
CA LYS A 84 -0.34 17.55 4.66
C LYS A 84 0.17 18.98 4.44
N ALA A 85 1.38 19.12 3.90
CA ALA A 85 2.09 20.39 3.83
C ALA A 85 2.34 20.91 2.40
N ILE A 86 1.87 20.21 1.38
CA ILE A 86 2.12 20.55 -0.03
C ILE A 86 0.79 20.52 -0.76
N ASP A 87 0.45 21.63 -1.40
CA ASP A 87 -0.73 21.72 -2.27
C ASP A 87 -0.41 21.21 -3.68
N ASN A 88 -1.44 20.92 -4.45
CA ASN A 88 -1.37 20.47 -5.85
C ASN A 88 -0.47 19.23 -6.07
N LEU A 89 -0.35 18.38 -5.06
CA LEU A 89 0.34 17.11 -5.14
C LEU A 89 -0.59 16.02 -4.61
N ILE A 90 -0.63 14.90 -5.32
CA ILE A 90 -1.27 13.67 -4.87
C ILE A 90 -0.27 12.52 -5.03
N VAL A 91 -0.26 11.60 -4.08
CA VAL A 91 0.71 10.50 -4.03
C VAL A 91 -0.03 9.18 -3.97
N ALA A 92 0.21 8.31 -4.94
CA ALA A 92 -0.37 6.98 -5.02
C ALA A 92 0.71 5.89 -5.01
N GLY A 93 0.35 4.69 -4.58
CA GLY A 93 1.23 3.54 -4.55
C GLY A 93 1.79 3.25 -3.17
N ARG A 94 2.75 2.32 -3.07
CA ARG A 94 3.25 1.75 -1.81
C ARG A 94 3.82 2.74 -0.79
N HIS A 95 4.01 3.99 -1.17
CA HIS A 95 4.56 5.06 -0.32
C HIS A 95 3.52 6.11 0.08
N TYR A 96 2.23 5.80 -0.08
CA TYR A 96 1.13 6.62 0.43
C TYR A 96 1.24 6.83 1.96
N SER A 97 0.37 7.64 2.53
CA SER A 97 0.43 7.96 3.97
C SER A 97 -0.05 6.80 4.83
N VAL A 98 0.90 6.05 5.35
CA VAL A 98 0.66 4.83 6.10
C VAL A 98 1.78 4.57 7.12
N GLU A 99 1.46 4.01 8.26
CA GLU A 99 2.46 3.56 9.23
C GLU A 99 3.34 2.43 8.68
N SER A 100 4.59 2.37 9.11
CA SER A 100 5.58 1.37 8.67
C SER A 100 5.08 -0.07 8.78
N ASP A 101 4.42 -0.42 9.87
CA ASP A 101 3.91 -1.78 10.07
C ASP A 101 2.64 -2.06 9.25
N ALA A 102 1.78 -1.07 9.06
CA ALA A 102 0.61 -1.17 8.21
C ALA A 102 1.00 -1.31 6.73
N GLN A 103 2.03 -0.59 6.29
CA GLN A 103 2.55 -0.65 4.91
C GLN A 103 2.95 -2.07 4.49
N LYS A 104 3.49 -2.87 5.40
CA LYS A 104 3.84 -4.28 5.11
C LYS A 104 2.65 -5.10 4.64
N MET A 105 1.44 -4.74 5.08
CA MET A 105 0.18 -5.41 4.79
C MET A 105 -0.66 -4.71 3.70
N SER A 106 -0.21 -3.54 3.21
CA SER A 106 -1.03 -2.67 2.35
C SER A 106 -0.28 -2.09 1.15
N ARG A 107 0.68 -2.83 0.58
CA ARG A 107 1.53 -2.41 -0.53
C ARG A 107 1.45 -3.31 -1.77
N GLU A 108 0.41 -4.10 -1.87
CA GLU A 108 0.18 -5.01 -2.99
C GLU A 108 -0.06 -4.22 -4.30
N ILE A 109 0.20 -4.88 -5.42
CA ILE A 109 0.09 -4.25 -6.75
C ILE A 109 -1.34 -3.77 -7.04
N PRO A 110 -2.41 -4.57 -6.86
CA PRO A 110 -3.76 -4.13 -7.20
C PRO A 110 -4.21 -2.88 -6.43
N PRO A 111 -4.04 -2.78 -5.10
CA PRO A 111 -4.35 -1.54 -4.38
C PRO A 111 -3.53 -0.33 -4.84
N CYS A 112 -2.24 -0.53 -5.17
CA CYS A 112 -1.42 0.55 -5.70
C CYS A 112 -1.94 1.07 -7.05
N GLN A 113 -2.46 0.18 -7.91
CA GLN A 113 -3.10 0.55 -9.18
C GLN A 113 -4.41 1.30 -8.94
N ALA A 114 -5.27 0.83 -8.04
CA ALA A 114 -6.51 1.49 -7.68
C ALA A 114 -6.28 2.90 -7.10
N GLN A 115 -5.25 3.06 -6.25
CA GLN A 115 -4.84 4.39 -5.77
C GLN A 115 -4.40 5.29 -6.92
N GLY A 116 -3.68 4.75 -7.91
CA GLY A 116 -3.28 5.49 -9.11
C GLY A 116 -4.46 5.95 -9.96
N GLU A 117 -5.46 5.09 -10.13
CA GLU A 117 -6.71 5.42 -10.81
C GLU A 117 -7.48 6.52 -10.07
N ALA A 118 -7.66 6.37 -8.75
CA ALA A 118 -8.30 7.39 -7.93
C ALA A 118 -7.57 8.73 -7.99
N ALA A 119 -6.25 8.73 -7.96
CA ALA A 119 -5.44 9.94 -8.09
C ALA A 119 -5.61 10.61 -9.45
N GLY A 120 -5.62 9.84 -10.55
CA GLY A 120 -5.87 10.36 -11.89
C GLY A 120 -7.25 10.99 -12.04
N ILE A 121 -8.29 10.33 -11.50
CA ILE A 121 -9.66 10.86 -11.47
C ILE A 121 -9.71 12.16 -10.65
N ALA A 122 -9.11 12.19 -9.47
CA ALA A 122 -9.07 13.38 -8.63
C ALA A 122 -8.41 14.58 -9.33
N VAL A 123 -7.30 14.37 -10.02
CA VAL A 123 -6.62 15.41 -10.81
C VAL A 123 -7.53 15.91 -11.95
N ALA A 124 -8.18 15.01 -12.66
CA ALA A 124 -9.09 15.39 -13.75
C ALA A 124 -10.29 16.22 -13.24
N LEU A 125 -10.88 15.83 -12.12
CA LEU A 125 -11.98 16.57 -11.49
C LEU A 125 -11.50 17.95 -10.99
N ALA A 126 -10.34 18.03 -10.34
CA ALA A 126 -9.75 19.28 -9.87
C ALA A 126 -9.54 20.27 -11.01
N LEU A 127 -8.94 19.82 -12.11
CA LEU A 127 -8.69 20.65 -13.30
C LEU A 127 -10.00 21.11 -13.98
N ASN A 128 -10.98 20.23 -14.09
CA ASN A 128 -12.26 20.58 -14.73
C ASN A 128 -13.11 21.57 -13.93
N SER A 129 -12.90 21.64 -12.62
CA SER A 129 -13.66 22.51 -11.71
C SER A 129 -12.84 23.69 -11.17
N ASP A 130 -11.58 23.83 -11.61
CA ASP A 130 -10.63 24.86 -11.13
C ASP A 130 -10.55 24.91 -9.60
N GLN A 131 -10.42 23.75 -8.96
CA GLN A 131 -10.36 23.61 -7.50
C GLN A 131 -9.07 22.89 -7.05
N ALA A 132 -8.69 23.07 -5.79
CA ALA A 132 -7.54 22.37 -5.22
C ALA A 132 -7.86 20.87 -5.05
N LEU A 133 -6.83 20.00 -5.14
CA LEU A 133 -6.98 18.55 -4.98
C LEU A 133 -7.66 18.16 -3.66
N ARG A 134 -7.40 18.89 -2.58
CA ARG A 134 -8.01 18.63 -1.27
C ARG A 134 -9.48 19.04 -1.16
N GLU A 135 -9.98 19.83 -2.10
CA GLU A 135 -11.37 20.26 -2.19
C GLU A 135 -12.22 19.35 -3.08
N VAL A 136 -11.58 18.43 -3.81
CA VAL A 136 -12.30 17.47 -4.65
C VAL A 136 -13.19 16.58 -3.80
N ASP A 137 -14.47 16.54 -4.17
CA ASP A 137 -15.44 15.66 -3.52
C ASP A 137 -15.09 14.19 -3.78
N TYR A 138 -14.71 13.47 -2.72
CA TYR A 138 -14.38 12.06 -2.78
C TYR A 138 -15.54 11.21 -3.34
N LYS A 139 -16.79 11.63 -3.17
CA LYS A 139 -17.96 10.94 -3.75
C LYS A 139 -17.97 11.02 -5.28
N ALA A 140 -17.48 12.11 -5.84
CA ALA A 140 -17.31 12.22 -7.29
C ALA A 140 -16.21 11.29 -7.79
N ILE A 141 -15.11 11.13 -7.04
CA ILE A 141 -14.05 10.16 -7.35
C ILE A 141 -14.62 8.74 -7.31
N GLN A 142 -15.30 8.36 -6.23
CA GLN A 142 -15.91 7.05 -6.05
C GLN A 142 -16.90 6.73 -7.17
N LYS A 143 -17.76 7.68 -7.53
CA LYS A 143 -18.71 7.53 -8.63
C LYS A 143 -18.03 7.27 -9.96
N GLN A 144 -16.95 7.99 -10.26
CA GLN A 144 -16.20 7.81 -11.50
C GLN A 144 -15.47 6.48 -11.54
N MET A 145 -14.87 6.04 -10.42
CA MET A 145 -14.24 4.73 -10.29
C MET A 145 -15.25 3.60 -10.58
N ARG A 146 -16.45 3.68 -9.97
CA ARG A 146 -17.51 2.69 -10.23
C ARG A 146 -17.97 2.68 -11.69
N ALA A 147 -18.06 3.84 -12.33
CA ALA A 147 -18.42 3.94 -13.74
C ALA A 147 -17.37 3.26 -14.65
N GLN A 148 -16.12 3.17 -14.20
CA GLN A 148 -15.01 2.47 -14.87
C GLN A 148 -14.90 1.00 -14.47
N GLY A 149 -15.74 0.50 -13.56
CA GLY A 149 -15.75 -0.87 -13.09
C GLY A 149 -14.78 -1.14 -11.91
N ALA A 150 -14.20 -0.09 -11.32
CA ALA A 150 -13.35 -0.20 -10.14
C ALA A 150 -14.17 -0.17 -8.84
N ASP A 151 -13.63 -0.80 -7.79
CA ASP A 151 -14.21 -0.79 -6.44
C ASP A 151 -13.44 0.24 -5.58
N PRO A 152 -14.04 1.40 -5.24
CA PRO A 152 -13.40 2.40 -4.38
C PRO A 152 -13.34 1.98 -2.90
N GLY A 153 -14.04 0.92 -2.51
CA GLY A 153 -14.13 0.49 -1.12
C GLY A 153 -14.97 1.42 -0.24
N ASP A 154 -15.94 2.13 -0.80
CA ASP A 154 -16.88 3.00 -0.07
C ASP A 154 -18.01 2.21 0.60
N GLU A 155 -18.15 0.91 0.27
CA GLU A 155 -19.02 -0.03 0.94
C GLU A 155 -18.19 -1.11 1.65
N PRO A 156 -18.56 -1.52 2.88
CA PRO A 156 -17.92 -2.64 3.55
C PRO A 156 -18.01 -3.91 2.71
N SER A 157 -16.94 -4.70 2.63
CA SER A 157 -17.02 -5.98 1.95
C SER A 157 -17.94 -6.96 2.67
N ALA A 158 -18.60 -7.85 1.93
CA ALA A 158 -19.43 -8.90 2.51
C ALA A 158 -18.66 -9.78 3.52
N ASN A 159 -17.36 -10.01 3.27
CA ASN A 159 -16.51 -10.76 4.19
C ASN A 159 -16.22 -10.02 5.50
N ALA A 160 -16.15 -8.69 5.50
CA ALA A 160 -16.00 -7.90 6.72
C ALA A 160 -17.24 -7.95 7.61
N LEU A 161 -18.43 -8.14 7.03
CA LEU A 161 -19.69 -8.31 7.76
C LEU A 161 -19.82 -9.69 8.39
N CYS A 162 -19.29 -10.75 7.75
CA CYS A 162 -19.33 -12.11 8.29
C CYS A 162 -18.43 -12.30 9.52
N GLU A 163 -17.27 -11.63 9.58
CA GLU A 163 -16.31 -11.80 10.68
C GLU A 163 -16.72 -11.03 11.95
N ASN A 164 -17.46 -9.93 11.81
CA ASN A 164 -18.02 -9.23 12.96
C ASN A 164 -19.12 -10.05 13.67
N ASN A 165 -19.72 -11.04 13.01
CA ASN A 165 -20.69 -11.95 13.61
C ASN A 165 -20.05 -13.16 14.33
N ILE A 166 -18.79 -13.50 14.00
CA ILE A 166 -18.06 -14.60 14.65
C ILE A 166 -17.43 -14.14 15.99
N ALA A 167 -17.19 -12.86 16.17
CA ALA A 167 -16.66 -12.30 17.40
C ALA A 167 -17.75 -11.95 18.45
N ALA A 168 -19.02 -12.19 18.15
CA ALA A 168 -20.17 -11.90 19.01
C ALA A 168 -20.86 -13.17 19.60
N GLU A 169 -20.33 -14.36 19.35
CA GLU A 169 -20.66 -15.63 20.00
C GLU A 169 -19.49 -16.09 20.92
#